data_9c630f33bcc5ce63bc70a496eb24f659
#
_entry.id   9c630f33bcc5ce63bc70a496eb24f659
#
_cell.length_a   1.000
_cell.length_b   1.000
_cell.length_c   1.000
_cell.angle_alpha   90.00
_cell.angle_beta   90.00
_cell.angle_gamma   90.00
#
_symmetry.space_group_name_H-M   'P 1'
#
loop_
_entity.id
_entity.type
_entity.pdbx_description
1 polymer ?
#
loop_
_entity_poly.entity_id
_entity_poly.type
_entity_poly.pdbx_seq_one_letter_code
_entity_poly.pdbx_strand_id
1 'polypeptide(L)'
;WRGMGRHFGAEFTQKMKKSALKPSSPSSASSPWHWAVFGSLLGLLVATMLFAPAAWLGKALSLGSQGRVVLNEPSGTVWRGSGQLVLSGGAGSRDATTLPGRIHWRLKPTPTLKLRVLVDADCCTTESINMLIMPRLNGAIALLQPSQSSWPATLLTGLGAPFNTIDLQATLKLSTQALTVEWLNKQLKLEGKAALDVIDASTRLSTLRPVGSYRLNFQGSQGAAAPSLNLETLSGSLLLSGNGQLTGNRWRF
;
A
#
# COMPACT_ATOMS: atom_id res chain seq x y z
N TRP A 1 42.88 -13.51 -112.43
CA TRP A 1 41.96 -12.56 -113.07
C TRP A 1 41.07 -11.96 -111.96
N ARG A 2 41.40 -10.73 -111.60
CA ARG A 2 40.52 -9.57 -111.84
C ARG A 2 39.10 -9.81 -111.31
N GLY A 3 38.55 -9.06 -110.48
CA GLY A 3 38.64 -7.65 -110.24
C GLY A 3 37.59 -7.23 -109.28
N MET A 4 37.87 -6.11 -108.70
CA MET A 4 36.98 -4.94 -108.56
C MET A 4 35.59 -5.22 -107.95
N GLY A 5 35.18 -4.63 -106.95
CA GLY A 5 35.15 -3.26 -106.57
C GLY A 5 34.30 -3.02 -105.30
N ARG A 6 34.75 -2.02 -104.63
CA ARG A 6 34.08 -0.82 -104.10
C ARG A 6 32.88 -0.94 -103.15
N HIS A 7 33.17 -0.35 -101.99
CA HIS A 7 32.42 0.72 -101.31
C HIS A 7 30.99 0.43 -100.83
N PHE A 8 30.83 0.52 -99.57
CA PHE A 8 30.05 1.53 -98.87
C PHE A 8 30.12 1.10 -97.35
N GLY A 9 30.70 1.75 -96.52
CA GLY A 9 30.64 2.99 -95.86
C GLY A 9 29.29 3.22 -95.18
N ALA A 10 29.14 2.81 -93.93
CA ALA A 10 28.18 3.47 -93.09
C ALA A 10 28.62 3.30 -91.62
N GLU A 11 29.19 4.37 -91.16
CA GLU A 11 29.37 4.61 -89.73
C GLU A 11 28.02 4.44 -89.02
N PHE A 12 27.94 3.50 -88.09
CA PHE A 12 26.95 3.55 -87.04
C PHE A 12 27.70 3.61 -85.74
N THR A 13 28.27 4.82 -85.44
CA THR A 13 28.69 5.19 -84.10
C THR A 13 27.44 5.40 -83.29
N GLN A 14 26.97 4.34 -82.66
CA GLN A 14 25.93 4.40 -81.67
C GLN A 14 26.53 5.04 -80.40
N LYS A 15 26.25 6.32 -80.26
CA LYS A 15 26.57 7.13 -79.10
C LYS A 15 25.85 6.57 -77.90
N MET A 16 26.47 5.64 -77.14
CA MET A 16 25.99 5.20 -75.82
C MET A 16 26.05 6.40 -74.89
N LYS A 17 24.92 7.03 -74.75
CA LYS A 17 24.67 8.01 -73.71
C LYS A 17 24.77 7.27 -72.37
N LYS A 18 25.91 7.32 -71.70
CA LYS A 18 26.06 6.91 -70.32
C LYS A 18 25.14 7.81 -69.47
N SER A 19 23.94 7.33 -69.19
CA SER A 19 23.11 7.89 -68.13
C SER A 19 23.84 7.63 -66.85
N ALA A 20 24.57 8.63 -66.37
CA ALA A 20 25.09 8.64 -65.04
C ALA A 20 23.88 8.64 -64.08
N LEU A 21 23.60 7.48 -63.51
CA LEU A 21 22.73 7.38 -62.36
C LEU A 21 23.34 8.27 -61.27
N LYS A 22 22.70 9.41 -61.05
CA LYS A 22 23.00 10.31 -59.97
C LYS A 22 22.84 9.50 -58.69
N PRO A 23 23.87 9.31 -57.84
CA PRO A 23 23.67 8.64 -56.55
C PRO A 23 22.65 9.46 -55.78
N SER A 24 21.50 8.86 -55.48
CA SER A 24 20.53 9.41 -54.56
C SER A 24 21.27 9.58 -53.25
N SER A 25 21.51 10.84 -52.84
CA SER A 25 22.01 11.16 -51.52
C SER A 25 21.12 10.44 -50.50
N PRO A 26 21.68 9.67 -49.56
CA PRO A 26 20.87 9.09 -48.48
C PRO A 26 20.17 10.27 -47.79
N SER A 27 18.84 10.30 -47.91
CA SER A 27 18.03 11.18 -47.07
C SER A 27 18.50 10.92 -45.65
N SER A 28 18.99 11.96 -44.99
CA SER A 28 19.30 11.95 -43.55
C SER A 28 17.98 11.66 -42.83
N ALA A 29 17.59 10.39 -42.75
CA ALA A 29 16.54 9.94 -41.90
C ALA A 29 16.99 10.29 -40.50
N SER A 30 16.40 11.33 -39.92
CA SER A 30 16.59 11.67 -38.53
C SER A 30 16.39 10.39 -37.71
N SER A 31 17.49 9.89 -37.17
CA SER A 31 17.48 8.61 -36.45
C SER A 31 16.38 8.66 -35.39
N PRO A 32 15.43 7.72 -35.36
CA PRO A 32 14.33 7.72 -34.39
C PRO A 32 14.80 7.38 -32.96
N TRP A 33 16.08 7.64 -32.68
CA TRP A 33 16.74 7.37 -31.41
C TRP A 33 15.96 7.93 -30.22
N HIS A 34 15.43 9.14 -30.33
CA HIS A 34 14.64 9.76 -29.26
C HIS A 34 13.36 8.95 -28.94
N TRP A 35 12.69 8.45 -29.96
CA TRP A 35 11.50 7.59 -29.79
C TRP A 35 11.86 6.24 -29.20
N ALA A 36 13.00 5.65 -29.59
CA ALA A 36 13.48 4.39 -29.04
C ALA A 36 13.84 4.54 -27.55
N VAL A 37 14.57 5.61 -27.19
CA VAL A 37 14.90 5.92 -25.79
C VAL A 37 13.64 6.19 -24.98
N PHE A 38 12.72 6.99 -25.50
CA PHE A 38 11.46 7.27 -24.82
C PHE A 38 10.64 5.99 -24.62
N GLY A 39 10.51 5.15 -25.63
CA GLY A 39 9.82 3.87 -25.54
C GLY A 39 10.48 2.92 -24.52
N SER A 40 11.81 2.84 -24.52
CA SER A 40 12.56 2.04 -23.53
C SER A 40 12.34 2.53 -22.09
N LEU A 41 12.43 3.84 -21.86
CA LEU A 41 12.21 4.42 -20.54
C LEU A 41 10.77 4.22 -20.07
N LEU A 42 9.80 4.42 -20.95
CA LEU A 42 8.39 4.18 -20.65
C LEU A 42 8.14 2.69 -20.34
N GLY A 43 8.69 1.79 -21.17
CA GLY A 43 8.59 0.35 -20.96
C GLY A 43 9.21 -0.08 -19.63
N LEU A 44 10.39 0.45 -19.30
CA LEU A 44 11.05 0.18 -18.03
C LEU A 44 10.22 0.68 -16.84
N LEU A 45 9.66 1.89 -16.94
CA LEU A 45 8.82 2.46 -15.89
C LEU A 45 7.56 1.61 -15.67
N VAL A 46 6.88 1.22 -16.75
CA VAL A 46 5.69 0.36 -16.66
C VAL A 46 6.06 -1.01 -16.08
N ALA A 47 7.14 -1.63 -16.54
CA ALA A 47 7.62 -2.91 -16.01
C ALA A 47 7.95 -2.81 -14.52
N THR A 48 8.67 -1.76 -14.11
CA THR A 48 9.01 -1.52 -12.69
C THR A 48 7.75 -1.33 -11.85
N MET A 49 6.76 -0.61 -12.37
CA MET A 49 5.48 -0.41 -11.67
C MET A 49 4.69 -1.71 -11.52
N LEU A 50 4.62 -2.53 -12.57
CA LEU A 50 3.86 -3.79 -12.55
C LEU A 50 4.54 -4.87 -11.68
N PHE A 51 5.86 -4.92 -11.69
CA PHE A 51 6.66 -5.91 -10.98
C PHE A 51 7.36 -5.36 -9.73
N ALA A 52 6.89 -4.22 -9.21
CA ALA A 52 7.46 -3.60 -8.01
C ALA A 52 7.56 -4.63 -6.86
N PRO A 53 8.75 -4.88 -6.30
CA PRO A 53 8.93 -5.90 -5.27
C PRO A 53 8.24 -5.51 -3.96
N ALA A 54 7.73 -6.50 -3.22
CA ALA A 54 7.08 -6.32 -1.93
C ALA A 54 7.94 -5.57 -0.89
N ALA A 55 9.27 -5.66 -1.02
CA ALA A 55 10.21 -4.93 -0.16
C ALA A 55 10.02 -3.40 -0.20
N TRP A 56 9.53 -2.84 -1.31
CA TRP A 56 9.22 -1.41 -1.40
C TRP A 56 8.05 -1.03 -0.50
N LEU A 57 7.02 -1.91 -0.44
CA LEU A 57 5.90 -1.72 0.49
C LEU A 57 6.39 -1.76 1.94
N GLY A 58 7.25 -2.73 2.28
CA GLY A 58 7.86 -2.83 3.61
C GLY A 58 8.65 -1.58 4.00
N LYS A 59 9.47 -1.05 3.07
CA LYS A 59 10.19 0.21 3.29
C LYS A 59 9.25 1.40 3.45
N ALA A 60 8.22 1.51 2.63
CA ALA A 60 7.24 2.59 2.71
C ALA A 60 6.47 2.56 4.05
N LEU A 61 6.07 1.38 4.52
CA LEU A 61 5.43 1.20 5.83
C LEU A 61 6.37 1.59 6.96
N SER A 62 7.61 1.14 6.94
CA SER A 62 8.62 1.48 7.95
C SER A 62 8.90 2.98 8.00
N LEU A 63 9.08 3.63 6.85
CA LEU A 63 9.30 5.08 6.79
C LEU A 63 8.07 5.87 7.24
N GLY A 64 6.88 5.49 6.77
CA GLY A 64 5.62 6.17 7.14
C GLY A 64 5.26 6.01 8.62
N SER A 65 5.62 4.89 9.23
CA SER A 65 5.39 4.61 10.66
C SER A 65 6.55 5.01 11.58
N GLN A 66 7.59 5.63 11.04
CA GLN A 66 8.83 5.94 11.79
C GLN A 66 9.48 4.69 12.42
N GLY A 67 9.46 3.58 11.69
CA GLY A 67 10.02 2.31 12.15
C GLY A 67 9.13 1.53 13.12
N ARG A 68 7.92 1.99 13.42
CA ARG A 68 7.02 1.28 14.35
C ARG A 68 6.35 0.06 13.74
N VAL A 69 6.13 0.09 12.44
CA VAL A 69 5.56 -1.03 11.68
C VAL A 69 6.59 -1.49 10.68
N VAL A 70 7.10 -2.69 10.84
CA VAL A 70 8.11 -3.29 9.97
C VAL A 70 7.54 -4.56 9.35
N LEU A 71 7.79 -4.74 8.07
CA LEU A 71 7.42 -5.95 7.35
C LEU A 71 8.68 -6.76 7.11
N ASN A 72 8.83 -7.86 7.84
CA ASN A 72 9.95 -8.79 7.69
C ASN A 72 9.65 -9.83 6.62
N GLU A 73 10.71 -10.28 5.93
CA GLU A 73 10.65 -11.30 4.88
C GLU A 73 9.53 -11.04 3.86
N PRO A 74 9.43 -9.81 3.31
CA PRO A 74 8.41 -9.51 2.33
C PRO A 74 8.65 -10.33 1.06
N SER A 75 7.63 -11.01 0.59
CA SER A 75 7.65 -11.84 -0.61
C SER A 75 6.56 -11.43 -1.60
N GLY A 76 6.82 -11.61 -2.88
CA GLY A 76 5.93 -11.22 -3.96
C GLY A 76 6.12 -9.76 -4.41
N THR A 77 5.05 -9.13 -4.79
CA THR A 77 5.03 -7.75 -5.32
C THR A 77 4.25 -6.80 -4.41
N VAL A 78 4.36 -5.50 -4.66
CA VAL A 78 3.50 -4.50 -4.02
C VAL A 78 2.02 -4.81 -4.23
N TRP A 79 1.64 -5.36 -5.39
CA TRP A 79 0.26 -5.66 -5.75
C TRP A 79 -0.30 -6.93 -5.10
N ARG A 80 0.56 -7.91 -4.90
CA ARG A 80 0.22 -9.19 -4.27
C ARG A 80 1.44 -9.77 -3.60
N GLY A 81 1.39 -9.88 -2.29
CA GLY A 81 2.51 -10.40 -1.52
C GLY A 81 2.11 -10.85 -0.13
N SER A 82 3.12 -11.27 0.61
CA SER A 82 3.00 -11.62 2.02
C SER A 82 4.25 -11.20 2.77
N GLY A 83 4.13 -11.09 4.07
CA GLY A 83 5.26 -10.77 4.95
C GLY A 83 4.89 -10.96 6.40
N GLN A 84 5.87 -10.96 7.26
CA GLN A 84 5.67 -11.06 8.70
C GLN A 84 5.63 -9.65 9.31
N LEU A 85 4.53 -9.33 9.99
CA LEU A 85 4.38 -8.03 10.65
C LEU A 85 5.14 -8.00 11.96
N VAL A 86 5.96 -6.99 12.13
CA VAL A 86 6.67 -6.69 13.37
C VAL A 86 6.26 -5.30 13.84
N LEU A 87 5.78 -5.20 15.06
CA LEU A 87 5.60 -3.93 15.74
C LEU A 87 6.82 -3.63 16.59
N SER A 88 7.33 -2.41 16.48
CA SER A 88 8.53 -1.93 17.17
C SER A 88 8.26 -0.60 17.85
N GLY A 89 9.03 -0.28 18.88
CA GLY A 89 8.96 1.03 19.55
C GLY A 89 9.50 2.19 18.72
N GLY A 90 9.85 1.95 17.46
CA GLY A 90 10.38 2.94 16.52
C GLY A 90 11.87 2.79 16.27
N ALA A 91 12.44 3.72 15.50
CA ALA A 91 13.84 3.69 15.13
C ALA A 91 14.76 3.70 16.37
N GLY A 92 15.64 2.68 16.47
CA GLY A 92 16.57 2.52 17.58
C GLY A 92 15.98 1.85 18.83
N SER A 93 14.70 1.51 18.88
CA SER A 93 14.12 0.72 19.97
C SER A 93 14.59 -0.73 19.92
N ARG A 94 14.76 -1.32 21.09
CA ARG A 94 14.99 -2.78 21.23
C ARG A 94 13.70 -3.56 21.41
N ASP A 95 12.60 -2.85 21.69
CA ASP A 95 11.29 -3.46 21.82
C ASP A 95 10.76 -3.79 20.43
N ALA A 96 10.48 -5.05 20.21
CA ALA A 96 9.88 -5.54 18.97
C ALA A 96 9.08 -6.81 19.25
N THR A 97 7.89 -6.90 18.69
CA THR A 97 7.04 -8.09 18.78
C THR A 97 6.54 -8.45 17.39
N THR A 98 6.67 -9.73 17.07
CA THR A 98 6.29 -10.27 15.77
C THR A 98 4.90 -10.88 15.84
N LEU A 99 4.07 -10.59 14.84
CA LEU A 99 2.77 -11.22 14.68
C LEU A 99 2.95 -12.72 14.41
N PRO A 100 2.23 -13.62 15.10
CA PRO A 100 2.19 -15.03 14.74
C PRO A 100 1.61 -15.22 13.34
N GLY A 101 2.31 -15.94 12.46
CA GLY A 101 1.89 -16.13 11.07
C GLY A 101 2.29 -14.97 10.14
N ARG A 102 1.75 -15.00 8.95
CA ARG A 102 2.04 -14.01 7.90
C ARG A 102 0.82 -13.15 7.61
N ILE A 103 1.07 -11.95 7.14
CA ILE A 103 0.06 -11.09 6.54
C ILE A 103 0.15 -11.25 5.03
N HIS A 104 -0.98 -11.42 4.39
CA HIS A 104 -1.13 -11.47 2.95
C HIS A 104 -1.88 -10.24 2.50
N TRP A 105 -1.44 -9.61 1.40
CA TRP A 105 -2.14 -8.47 0.83
C TRP A 105 -2.36 -8.64 -0.66
N ARG A 106 -3.44 -8.04 -1.12
CA ARG A 106 -3.80 -7.93 -2.54
C ARG A 106 -4.30 -6.53 -2.83
N LEU A 107 -3.57 -5.79 -3.62
CA LEU A 107 -3.92 -4.47 -4.08
C LEU A 107 -4.45 -4.56 -5.51
N LYS A 108 -5.67 -4.11 -5.73
CA LYS A 108 -6.33 -4.13 -7.04
C LYS A 108 -6.73 -2.72 -7.43
N PRO A 109 -6.05 -2.08 -8.40
CA PRO A 109 -6.52 -0.83 -8.95
C PRO A 109 -7.85 -1.06 -9.69
N THR A 110 -8.77 -0.11 -9.54
CA THR A 110 -10.04 -0.12 -10.26
C THR A 110 -10.03 0.92 -11.38
N PRO A 111 -10.84 0.76 -12.44
CA PRO A 111 -10.90 1.74 -13.54
C PRO A 111 -11.22 3.17 -13.10
N THR A 112 -11.84 3.33 -11.93
CA THR A 112 -12.19 4.63 -11.35
C THR A 112 -11.08 5.24 -10.49
N LEU A 113 -9.82 4.86 -10.71
CA LEU A 113 -8.64 5.31 -9.94
C LEU A 113 -8.75 5.07 -8.42
N LYS A 114 -9.56 4.10 -8.01
CA LYS A 114 -9.64 3.64 -6.62
C LYS A 114 -8.75 2.43 -6.45
N LEU A 115 -8.17 2.26 -5.28
CA LEU A 115 -7.35 1.11 -4.93
C LEU A 115 -8.10 0.25 -3.92
N ARG A 116 -8.46 -0.97 -4.32
CA ARG A 116 -9.00 -1.96 -3.38
C ARG A 116 -7.85 -2.70 -2.73
N VAL A 117 -7.82 -2.68 -1.42
CA VAL A 117 -6.83 -3.35 -0.59
C VAL A 117 -7.54 -4.46 0.18
N LEU A 118 -7.08 -5.68 0.00
CA LEU A 118 -7.52 -6.85 0.76
C LEU A 118 -6.35 -7.30 1.62
N VAL A 119 -6.58 -7.47 2.91
CA VAL A 119 -5.55 -7.91 3.87
C VAL A 119 -6.08 -9.11 4.64
N ASP A 120 -5.29 -10.16 4.66
CA ASP A 120 -5.53 -11.37 5.43
C ASP A 120 -4.37 -11.56 6.42
N ALA A 121 -4.65 -12.01 7.63
CA ALA A 121 -3.63 -12.39 8.61
C ALA A 121 -3.95 -13.80 9.12
N ASP A 122 -3.02 -14.74 8.96
CA ASP A 122 -3.22 -16.16 9.23
C ASP A 122 -3.74 -16.44 10.64
N CYS A 123 -3.27 -15.68 11.64
CA CYS A 123 -3.66 -15.83 13.04
C CYS A 123 -5.01 -15.21 13.37
N CYS A 124 -5.43 -14.16 12.61
CA CYS A 124 -6.15 -13.08 13.24
C CYS A 124 -7.36 -12.62 12.44
N THR A 125 -7.51 -13.06 11.19
CA THR A 125 -8.66 -12.75 10.34
C THR A 125 -9.31 -14.04 9.84
N THR A 126 -10.63 -14.14 9.97
CA THR A 126 -11.43 -15.23 9.35
C THR A 126 -11.83 -14.84 7.93
N GLU A 127 -12.01 -13.55 7.70
CA GLU A 127 -12.35 -12.98 6.40
C GLU A 127 -11.36 -11.86 6.07
N SER A 128 -11.11 -11.66 4.76
CA SER A 128 -10.24 -10.57 4.31
C SER A 128 -10.76 -9.22 4.76
N ILE A 129 -9.92 -8.43 5.41
CA ILE A 129 -10.20 -7.02 5.67
C ILE A 129 -10.19 -6.29 4.32
N ASN A 130 -11.33 -5.72 3.93
CA ASN A 130 -11.51 -5.06 2.65
C ASN A 130 -11.56 -3.54 2.84
N MET A 131 -10.62 -2.84 2.22
CA MET A 131 -10.52 -1.40 2.27
C MET A 131 -10.47 -0.83 0.86
N LEU A 132 -11.22 0.24 0.62
CA LEU A 132 -11.21 0.98 -0.64
C LEU A 132 -10.56 2.34 -0.41
N ILE A 133 -9.41 2.56 -1.03
CA ILE A 133 -8.67 3.83 -0.97
C ILE A 133 -8.99 4.64 -2.22
N MET A 134 -9.42 5.86 -2.01
CA MET A 134 -9.70 6.85 -3.06
C MET A 134 -8.69 7.99 -2.93
N PRO A 135 -7.64 8.04 -3.77
CA PRO A 135 -6.70 9.14 -3.76
C PRO A 135 -7.40 10.45 -4.19
N ARG A 136 -6.99 11.55 -3.58
CA ARG A 136 -7.44 12.91 -3.87
C ARG A 136 -6.21 13.80 -4.03
N LEU A 137 -6.34 14.93 -4.71
CA LEU A 137 -5.23 15.85 -4.95
C LEU A 137 -4.52 16.30 -3.65
N ASN A 138 -5.28 16.48 -2.57
CA ASN A 138 -4.77 16.95 -1.28
C ASN A 138 -4.90 15.91 -0.16
N GLY A 139 -4.94 14.61 -0.51
CA GLY A 139 -5.05 13.57 0.49
C GLY A 139 -5.64 12.25 -0.02
N ALA A 140 -6.36 11.54 0.83
CA ALA A 140 -7.00 10.28 0.48
C ALA A 140 -8.24 10.04 1.35
N ILE A 141 -9.17 9.27 0.83
CA ILE A 141 -10.31 8.73 1.56
C ILE A 141 -10.16 7.21 1.59
N ALA A 142 -10.17 6.62 2.77
CA ALA A 142 -10.15 5.19 2.97
C ALA A 142 -11.51 4.74 3.54
N LEU A 143 -12.18 3.85 2.84
CA LEU A 143 -13.43 3.22 3.26
C LEU A 143 -13.13 1.78 3.66
N LEU A 144 -13.24 1.49 4.95
CA LEU A 144 -13.11 0.15 5.51
C LEU A 144 -14.49 -0.50 5.55
N GLN A 145 -14.64 -1.63 4.87
CA GLN A 145 -15.89 -2.39 4.90
C GLN A 145 -16.10 -3.05 6.27
N PRO A 146 -17.34 -3.40 6.64
CA PRO A 146 -17.61 -4.16 7.85
C PRO A 146 -16.71 -5.39 7.91
N SER A 147 -16.01 -5.55 9.01
CA SER A 147 -15.07 -6.66 9.21
C SER A 147 -14.94 -6.98 10.70
N GLN A 148 -14.53 -8.22 10.96
CA GLN A 148 -14.18 -8.71 12.29
C GLN A 148 -12.80 -9.34 12.25
N SER A 149 -11.98 -9.04 13.26
CA SER A 149 -10.65 -9.60 13.41
C SER A 149 -10.29 -9.76 14.87
N SER A 150 -9.38 -10.69 15.16
CA SER A 150 -9.00 -11.04 16.53
C SER A 150 -7.47 -11.05 16.64
N TRP A 151 -6.89 -10.19 17.44
CA TRP A 151 -5.46 -9.94 17.53
C TRP A 151 -4.95 -10.22 18.94
N PRO A 152 -3.77 -10.81 19.12
CA PRO A 152 -3.17 -10.95 20.43
C PRO A 152 -2.68 -9.58 20.94
N ALA A 153 -3.07 -9.21 22.18
CA ALA A 153 -2.65 -7.93 22.77
C ALA A 153 -1.14 -7.85 23.01
N THR A 154 -0.46 -8.99 23.09
CA THR A 154 1.00 -9.07 23.19
C THR A 154 1.74 -8.35 22.07
N LEU A 155 1.11 -8.16 20.91
CA LEU A 155 1.68 -7.34 19.82
C LEU A 155 1.99 -5.91 20.26
N LEU A 156 1.17 -5.35 21.16
CA LEU A 156 1.32 -3.98 21.63
C LEU A 156 2.61 -3.78 22.42
N THR A 157 3.15 -4.82 23.03
CA THR A 157 4.41 -4.72 23.81
C THR A 157 5.59 -4.30 22.92
N GLY A 158 5.55 -4.66 21.63
CA GLY A 158 6.54 -4.23 20.64
C GLY A 158 6.57 -2.71 20.42
N LEU A 159 5.47 -2.01 20.68
CA LEU A 159 5.42 -0.55 20.52
C LEU A 159 6.20 0.22 21.61
N GLY A 160 6.77 -0.49 22.60
CA GLY A 160 7.51 0.11 23.70
C GLY A 160 6.59 0.68 24.79
N ALA A 161 7.12 1.61 25.60
CA ALA A 161 6.36 2.22 26.68
C ALA A 161 5.12 3.00 26.17
N PRO A 162 3.96 2.87 26.87
CA PRO A 162 3.73 2.17 28.14
C PRO A 162 3.41 0.67 28.00
N PHE A 163 3.19 0.16 26.78
CA PHE A 163 2.65 -1.18 26.54
C PHE A 163 3.58 -2.31 27.01
N ASN A 164 4.89 -2.14 26.84
CA ASN A 164 5.89 -3.10 27.33
C ASN A 164 5.93 -3.17 28.88
N THR A 165 5.61 -2.07 29.55
CA THR A 165 5.56 -2.01 31.03
C THR A 165 4.30 -2.68 31.57
N ILE A 166 3.17 -2.44 30.92
CA ILE A 166 1.88 -3.02 31.31
C ILE A 166 1.85 -4.52 31.01
N ASP A 167 2.53 -4.96 29.93
CA ASP A 167 2.56 -6.33 29.43
C ASP A 167 1.13 -6.92 29.33
N LEU A 168 0.30 -6.27 28.52
CA LEU A 168 -1.10 -6.63 28.38
C LEU A 168 -1.23 -7.98 27.67
N GLN A 169 -1.79 -8.94 28.35
CA GLN A 169 -2.20 -10.24 27.81
C GLN A 169 -3.71 -10.25 27.68
N ALA A 170 -4.21 -10.27 26.46
CA ALA A 170 -5.64 -10.25 26.14
C ALA A 170 -5.85 -10.68 24.69
N THR A 171 -7.08 -10.97 24.34
CA THR A 171 -7.53 -11.07 22.97
C THR A 171 -8.23 -9.78 22.56
N LEU A 172 -7.72 -9.11 21.54
CA LEU A 172 -8.28 -7.88 20.99
C LEU A 172 -9.20 -8.24 19.83
N LYS A 173 -10.51 -8.12 20.01
CA LYS A 173 -11.49 -8.32 18.93
C LYS A 173 -11.90 -6.97 18.36
N LEU A 174 -11.49 -6.70 17.14
CA LEU A 174 -11.86 -5.49 16.43
C LEU A 174 -13.03 -5.77 15.50
N SER A 175 -14.11 -5.02 15.65
CA SER A 175 -15.25 -5.01 14.73
C SER A 175 -15.45 -3.61 14.15
N THR A 176 -15.65 -3.53 12.84
CA THR A 176 -15.87 -2.26 12.14
C THR A 176 -17.19 -2.29 11.41
N GLN A 177 -17.88 -1.13 11.38
CA GLN A 177 -19.13 -0.93 10.64
C GLN A 177 -18.97 0.30 9.75
N ALA A 178 -18.66 0.08 8.46
CA ALA A 178 -18.52 1.10 7.43
C ALA A 178 -17.66 2.31 7.88
N LEU A 179 -16.44 2.04 8.38
CA LEU A 179 -15.55 3.09 8.85
C LEU A 179 -14.93 3.84 7.66
N THR A 180 -15.16 5.14 7.61
CA THR A 180 -14.54 6.04 6.63
C THR A 180 -13.52 6.92 7.30
N VAL A 181 -12.31 6.89 6.80
CA VAL A 181 -11.20 7.75 7.21
C VAL A 181 -10.91 8.69 6.07
N GLU A 182 -11.18 9.96 6.24
CA GLU A 182 -10.93 11.01 5.28
C GLU A 182 -9.76 11.87 5.77
N TRP A 183 -8.69 11.90 5.00
CA TRP A 183 -7.55 12.77 5.24
C TRP A 183 -7.45 13.74 4.09
N LEU A 184 -7.97 14.95 4.27
CA LEU A 184 -7.93 16.03 3.28
C LEU A 184 -7.37 17.31 3.92
N ASN A 185 -6.51 18.03 3.19
CA ASN A 185 -5.96 19.32 3.64
C ASN A 185 -5.36 19.28 5.06
N LYS A 186 -4.70 18.18 5.43
CA LYS A 186 -4.14 17.92 6.78
C LYS A 186 -5.21 17.81 7.88
N GLN A 187 -6.45 17.72 7.53
CA GLN A 187 -7.56 17.46 8.45
C GLN A 187 -7.98 16.00 8.38
N LEU A 188 -8.16 15.40 9.56
CA LEU A 188 -8.64 14.03 9.70
C LEU A 188 -10.12 14.07 10.07
N LYS A 189 -10.94 13.43 9.23
CA LYS A 189 -12.35 13.21 9.50
C LYS A 189 -12.60 11.71 9.59
N LEU A 190 -13.29 11.29 10.63
CA LEU A 190 -13.61 9.89 10.91
C LEU A 190 -15.12 9.74 10.96
N GLU A 191 -15.67 8.86 10.13
CA GLU A 191 -17.10 8.54 10.09
C GLU A 191 -17.29 7.04 10.21
N GLY A 192 -18.45 6.60 10.71
CA GLY A 192 -18.76 5.18 10.93
C GLY A 192 -18.55 4.75 12.38
N LYS A 193 -18.54 3.44 12.61
CA LYS A 193 -18.43 2.87 13.95
C LYS A 193 -17.38 1.77 13.97
N ALA A 194 -16.69 1.67 15.11
CA ALA A 194 -15.80 0.56 15.41
C ALA A 194 -15.93 0.20 16.88
N ALA A 195 -15.77 -1.07 17.20
CA ALA A 195 -15.69 -1.53 18.59
C ALA A 195 -14.45 -2.41 18.74
N LEU A 196 -13.70 -2.16 19.78
CA LEU A 196 -12.55 -2.96 20.20
C LEU A 196 -12.88 -3.60 21.55
N ASP A 197 -13.05 -4.92 21.54
CA ASP A 197 -13.23 -5.70 22.75
C ASP A 197 -11.86 -6.24 23.19
N VAL A 198 -11.49 -5.93 24.41
CA VAL A 198 -10.29 -6.45 25.09
C VAL A 198 -10.77 -7.56 26.00
N ILE A 199 -10.61 -8.81 25.59
CA ILE A 199 -11.15 -9.99 26.28
C ILE A 199 -10.07 -10.61 27.16
N ASP A 200 -10.45 -10.94 28.42
CA ASP A 200 -9.62 -11.62 29.43
C ASP A 200 -8.29 -10.89 29.67
N ALA A 201 -8.38 -9.57 29.83
CA ALA A 201 -7.21 -8.74 30.07
C ALA A 201 -6.49 -9.14 31.36
N SER A 202 -5.19 -9.36 31.25
CA SER A 202 -4.26 -9.60 32.36
C SER A 202 -3.05 -8.71 32.18
N THR A 203 -2.50 -8.21 33.28
CA THR A 203 -1.34 -7.30 33.26
C THR A 203 -0.34 -7.71 34.31
N ARG A 204 0.92 -7.27 34.18
CA ARG A 204 1.93 -7.42 35.25
C ARG A 204 1.63 -6.58 36.49
N LEU A 205 0.82 -5.54 36.34
CA LEU A 205 0.51 -4.59 37.42
C LEU A 205 -0.54 -5.11 38.42
N SER A 206 -1.21 -6.23 38.08
CA SER A 206 -2.24 -6.84 38.91
C SER A 206 -1.95 -8.31 39.18
N THR A 207 -2.27 -8.77 40.37
CA THR A 207 -2.27 -10.18 40.74
C THR A 207 -3.53 -10.92 40.30
N LEU A 208 -4.59 -10.17 39.96
CA LEU A 208 -5.84 -10.73 39.45
C LEU A 208 -5.64 -11.16 37.98
N ARG A 209 -6.07 -12.38 37.66
CA ARG A 209 -5.96 -12.92 36.28
C ARG A 209 -7.21 -13.74 35.95
N PRO A 210 -8.06 -13.27 35.04
CA PRO A 210 -8.04 -11.98 34.34
C PRO A 210 -8.47 -10.83 35.25
N VAL A 211 -8.02 -9.60 34.94
CA VAL A 211 -8.46 -8.37 35.59
C VAL A 211 -9.89 -8.03 35.14
N GLY A 212 -10.19 -8.25 33.87
CA GLY A 212 -11.50 -8.03 33.28
C GLY A 212 -11.50 -8.03 31.77
N SER A 213 -12.69 -7.81 31.22
CA SER A 213 -12.91 -7.59 29.79
C SER A 213 -13.56 -6.24 29.57
N TYR A 214 -13.14 -5.53 28.55
CA TYR A 214 -13.50 -4.14 28.30
C TYR A 214 -13.92 -3.95 26.86
N ARG A 215 -14.81 -3.00 26.62
CA ARG A 215 -15.20 -2.58 25.27
C ARG A 215 -14.92 -1.11 25.09
N LEU A 216 -14.22 -0.79 24.00
CA LEU A 216 -13.97 0.54 23.53
C LEU A 216 -14.78 0.79 22.27
N ASN A 217 -15.86 1.57 22.39
CA ASN A 217 -16.73 1.93 21.28
C ASN A 217 -16.26 3.25 20.69
N PHE A 218 -15.95 3.24 19.39
CA PHE A 218 -15.68 4.43 18.60
C PHE A 218 -16.89 4.76 17.74
N GLN A 219 -17.33 6.00 17.81
CA GLN A 219 -18.35 6.55 16.92
C GLN A 219 -17.77 7.77 16.21
N GLY A 220 -17.68 7.69 14.90
CA GLY A 220 -17.22 8.80 14.05
C GLY A 220 -18.22 9.95 13.99
N SER A 221 -17.81 11.04 13.34
CA SER A 221 -18.68 12.21 13.11
C SER A 221 -20.00 11.81 12.47
N GLN A 222 -21.09 12.35 13.01
CA GLN A 222 -22.41 12.27 12.39
C GLN A 222 -22.96 13.70 12.26
N GLY A 223 -22.92 14.22 11.03
CA GLY A 223 -23.29 15.62 10.80
C GLY A 223 -22.37 16.60 11.56
N ALA A 224 -22.91 17.38 12.49
CA ALA A 224 -22.17 18.33 13.31
C ALA A 224 -21.57 17.72 14.60
N ALA A 225 -21.91 16.45 14.92
CA ALA A 225 -21.39 15.81 16.14
C ALA A 225 -19.92 15.38 15.96
N ALA A 226 -19.10 15.71 16.96
CA ALA A 226 -17.70 15.31 16.99
C ALA A 226 -17.55 13.80 17.21
N PRO A 227 -16.47 13.17 16.70
CA PRO A 227 -16.18 11.78 17.00
C PRO A 227 -16.06 11.54 18.51
N SER A 228 -16.62 10.44 18.97
CA SER A 228 -16.63 10.06 20.38
C SER A 228 -16.04 8.68 20.59
N LEU A 229 -15.50 8.48 21.78
CA LEU A 229 -14.94 7.24 22.29
C LEU A 229 -15.58 6.93 23.63
N ASN A 230 -16.13 5.72 23.79
CA ASN A 230 -16.71 5.28 25.04
C ASN A 230 -16.01 3.99 25.49
N LEU A 231 -15.53 3.97 26.71
CA LEU A 231 -14.96 2.80 27.38
C LEU A 231 -15.95 2.28 28.40
N GLU A 232 -16.23 0.99 28.34
CA GLU A 232 -17.09 0.29 29.29
C GLU A 232 -16.49 -1.06 29.70
N THR A 233 -16.76 -1.47 30.92
CA THR A 233 -16.41 -2.81 31.42
C THR A 233 -17.49 -3.80 31.03
N LEU A 234 -17.09 -4.88 30.36
CA LEU A 234 -17.97 -6.01 30.04
C LEU A 234 -18.07 -6.98 31.21
N SER A 235 -16.93 -7.30 31.84
CA SER A 235 -16.83 -8.21 32.97
C SER A 235 -15.51 -8.01 33.69
N GLY A 236 -15.43 -8.44 34.95
CA GLY A 236 -14.18 -8.45 35.73
C GLY A 236 -14.25 -7.69 37.02
N SER A 237 -13.13 -7.73 37.77
CA SER A 237 -13.01 -7.11 39.11
C SER A 237 -12.63 -5.64 39.05
N LEU A 238 -11.97 -5.19 37.97
CA LEU A 238 -11.63 -3.78 37.77
C LEU A 238 -12.67 -3.14 36.85
N LEU A 239 -13.43 -2.21 37.43
CA LEU A 239 -14.43 -1.46 36.68
C LEU A 239 -13.79 -0.21 36.05
N LEU A 240 -13.78 -0.13 34.74
CA LEU A 240 -13.32 1.01 33.97
C LEU A 240 -14.47 1.58 33.12
N SER A 241 -14.66 2.86 33.20
CA SER A 241 -15.59 3.60 32.34
C SER A 241 -14.98 4.95 31.98
N GLY A 242 -15.27 5.43 30.79
CA GLY A 242 -14.76 6.71 30.33
C GLY A 242 -15.40 7.15 29.02
N ASN A 243 -15.48 8.45 28.85
CA ASN A 243 -15.97 9.06 27.62
C ASN A 243 -14.94 10.06 27.13
N GLY A 244 -14.63 10.01 25.85
CA GLY A 244 -13.75 10.94 25.18
C GLY A 244 -14.40 11.52 23.95
N GLN A 245 -14.05 12.75 23.59
CA GLN A 245 -14.47 13.39 22.36
C GLN A 245 -13.26 13.99 21.63
N LEU A 246 -13.28 13.91 20.30
CA LEU A 246 -12.26 14.52 19.48
C LEU A 246 -12.60 15.99 19.25
N THR A 247 -11.80 16.89 19.80
CA THR A 247 -11.96 18.34 19.60
C THR A 247 -10.77 18.84 18.77
N GLY A 248 -11.03 19.18 17.51
CA GLY A 248 -9.96 19.47 16.55
C GLY A 248 -9.10 18.22 16.30
N ASN A 249 -7.84 18.23 16.76
CA ASN A 249 -6.89 17.12 16.55
C ASN A 249 -6.47 16.47 17.89
N ARG A 250 -7.21 16.70 18.98
CA ARG A 250 -6.91 16.19 20.33
C ARG A 250 -8.12 15.52 20.95
N TRP A 251 -7.89 14.37 21.57
CA TRP A 251 -8.89 13.71 22.41
C TRP A 251 -8.98 14.42 23.74
N ARG A 252 -10.21 14.65 24.21
CA ARG A 252 -10.54 15.12 25.56
C ARG A 252 -11.33 14.01 26.23
N PHE A 253 -10.84 13.58 27.38
CA PHE A 253 -11.45 12.59 28.27
C PHE A 253 -12.03 13.25 29.48
#